data_d011875e98d1ada1171f9d688ae11623
#
_entry.id   d011875e98d1ada1171f9d688ae11623
#
_cell.length_a   1.000
_cell.length_b   1.000
_cell.length_c   1.000
_cell.angle_alpha   90.00
_cell.angle_beta   90.00
_cell.angle_gamma   90.00
#
_symmetry.space_group_name_H-M   'P 1'
#
loop_
_entity.id
_entity.type
_entity.pdbx_description
1 polymer ?
#
loop_
_entity_poly.entity_id
_entity_poly.type
_entity_poly.pdbx_seq_one_letter_code
_entity_poly.pdbx_strand_id
1 'polypeptide(L)'
;MVLRDTLYRIEKNQLIPELKLKFKNNGIDGGGNKFIHLFNMYRSSRYIFAIYNNEQDKNDYRFCYDTKTGKGYNMQDGYKDDIHQIEKRVSICPLNTDSEMFYYWHTHMKPDDLEEPNPTFYIGKLKK
;
A
#
# COMPACT_ATOMS: atom_id res chain seq x y z
N MET A 1 2.59 23.08 3.51
CA MET A 1 1.72 22.11 4.19
C MET A 1 1.89 20.75 3.50
N VAL A 2 2.18 19.73 4.28
CA VAL A 2 2.29 18.35 3.76
C VAL A 2 0.89 17.73 3.72
N LEU A 3 0.46 17.30 2.54
CA LEU A 3 -0.84 16.66 2.33
C LEU A 3 -0.66 15.14 2.33
N ARG A 4 -1.52 14.41 3.04
CA ARG A 4 -1.45 12.93 3.15
C ARG A 4 -1.72 12.19 1.85
N ASP A 5 -2.44 12.82 0.92
CA ASP A 5 -2.77 12.26 -0.39
C ASP A 5 -1.69 12.52 -1.47
N THR A 6 -0.57 13.09 -1.06
CA THR A 6 0.50 13.51 -1.95
C THR A 6 1.81 12.81 -1.59
N LEU A 7 2.43 12.18 -2.58
CA LEU A 7 3.80 11.68 -2.49
C LEU A 7 4.78 12.81 -2.80
N TYR A 8 5.74 13.01 -1.91
CA TYR A 8 6.75 14.06 -2.03
C TYR A 8 8.13 13.44 -2.28
N ARG A 9 8.91 14.12 -3.08
CA ARG A 9 10.35 13.89 -3.23
C ARG A 9 11.10 14.91 -2.39
N ILE A 10 12.16 14.46 -1.75
CA ILE A 10 13.07 15.34 -1.01
C ILE A 10 14.22 15.73 -1.95
N GLU A 11 14.37 17.00 -2.20
CA GLU A 11 15.46 17.56 -2.99
C GLU A 11 15.98 18.84 -2.36
N LYS A 12 17.29 18.92 -2.11
CA LYS A 12 17.94 20.09 -1.47
C LYS A 12 17.20 20.59 -0.21
N ASN A 13 16.81 19.65 0.67
CA ASN A 13 16.05 19.93 1.90
C ASN A 13 14.65 20.53 1.68
N GLN A 14 14.10 20.40 0.50
CA GLN A 14 12.73 20.81 0.18
C GLN A 14 11.86 19.61 -0.16
N LEU A 15 10.58 19.69 0.22
CA LEU A 15 9.56 18.73 -0.17
C LEU A 15 8.93 19.17 -1.49
N ILE A 16 9.17 18.42 -2.55
CA ILE A 16 8.62 18.68 -3.87
C ILE A 16 7.49 17.69 -4.11
N PRO A 17 6.23 18.13 -4.32
CA PRO A 17 5.13 17.25 -4.63
C PRO A 17 5.37 16.55 -5.97
N GLU A 18 5.29 15.22 -5.99
CA GLU A 18 5.57 14.39 -7.16
C GLU A 18 4.31 13.76 -7.74
N LEU A 19 3.43 13.29 -6.86
CA LEU A 19 2.20 12.60 -7.25
C LEU A 19 1.12 12.82 -6.21
N LYS A 20 -0.11 13.04 -6.67
CA LYS A 20 -1.29 13.13 -5.82
C LYS A 20 -2.28 12.02 -6.15
N LEU A 21 -2.74 11.31 -5.13
CA LEU A 21 -3.82 10.34 -5.25
C LEU A 21 -5.18 11.07 -5.16
N LYS A 22 -5.99 10.95 -6.20
CA LYS A 22 -7.34 11.55 -6.24
C LYS A 22 -8.39 10.49 -6.07
N PHE A 23 -9.29 10.69 -5.11
CA PHE A 23 -10.47 9.88 -4.91
C PHE A 23 -11.70 10.57 -5.46
N LYS A 24 -12.71 9.79 -5.83
CA LYS A 24 -14.02 10.33 -6.23
C LYS A 24 -14.56 11.26 -5.12
N ASN A 25 -15.02 12.45 -5.50
CA ASN A 25 -15.51 13.48 -4.57
C ASN A 25 -14.49 13.84 -3.46
N ASN A 26 -13.18 13.70 -3.72
CA ASN A 26 -12.11 13.92 -2.74
C ASN A 26 -12.22 13.05 -1.47
N GLY A 27 -12.94 11.92 -1.54
CA GLY A 27 -13.21 11.08 -0.38
C GLY A 27 -14.11 11.71 0.67
N ILE A 28 -14.98 12.63 0.26
CA ILE A 28 -15.92 13.38 1.12
C ILE A 28 -17.35 13.04 0.69
N ASP A 29 -18.22 12.76 1.64
CA ASP A 29 -19.63 12.47 1.41
C ASP A 29 -20.46 13.75 1.16
N GLY A 30 -21.76 13.59 0.86
CA GLY A 30 -22.66 14.70 0.62
C GLY A 30 -22.89 15.63 1.82
N GLY A 31 -22.54 15.18 3.04
CA GLY A 31 -22.59 15.95 4.28
C GLY A 31 -21.28 16.65 4.64
N GLY A 32 -20.23 16.49 3.81
CA GLY A 32 -18.92 17.07 4.04
C GLY A 32 -18.01 16.23 4.95
N ASN A 33 -18.42 15.00 5.30
CA ASN A 33 -17.61 14.11 6.14
C ASN A 33 -16.61 13.32 5.29
N LYS A 34 -15.37 13.27 5.73
CA LYS A 34 -14.33 12.48 5.09
C LYS A 34 -14.54 11.00 5.37
N PHE A 35 -14.63 10.18 4.33
CA PHE A 35 -14.80 8.73 4.46
C PHE A 35 -13.64 7.91 3.90
N ILE A 36 -12.70 8.53 3.18
CA ILE A 36 -11.47 7.89 2.73
C ILE A 36 -10.30 8.34 3.61
N HIS A 37 -9.64 7.38 4.24
CA HIS A 37 -8.47 7.62 5.08
C HIS A 37 -7.26 6.93 4.46
N LEU A 38 -6.36 7.71 3.88
CA LEU A 38 -5.09 7.24 3.32
C LEU A 38 -4.07 7.11 4.45
N PHE A 39 -3.53 5.90 4.62
CA PHE A 39 -2.52 5.62 5.66
C PHE A 39 -1.11 5.80 5.13
N ASN A 40 -0.78 5.12 4.04
CA ASN A 40 0.57 5.09 3.50
C ASN A 40 0.56 5.14 1.98
N MET A 41 1.63 5.71 1.44
CA MET A 41 1.92 5.71 0.03
C MET A 41 3.40 5.36 -0.17
N TYR A 42 3.67 4.42 -1.07
CA TYR A 42 5.01 3.94 -1.38
C TYR A 42 5.27 3.98 -2.87
N ARG A 43 6.53 4.06 -3.25
CA ARG A 43 6.96 4.01 -4.63
C ARG A 43 8.10 3.02 -4.82
N SER A 44 8.01 2.21 -5.88
CA SER A 44 9.15 1.54 -6.51
C SER A 44 9.58 2.31 -7.77
N SER A 45 10.49 1.76 -8.55
CA SER A 45 10.89 2.40 -9.82
C SER A 45 9.74 2.49 -10.83
N ARG A 46 8.80 1.56 -10.81
CA ARG A 46 7.69 1.47 -11.76
C ARG A 46 6.31 1.65 -11.12
N TYR A 47 6.12 1.14 -9.91
CA TYR A 47 4.81 1.07 -9.27
C TYR A 47 4.66 2.06 -8.14
N ILE A 48 3.43 2.54 -7.96
CA ILE A 48 3.02 3.33 -6.80
C ILE A 48 2.00 2.50 -6.03
N PHE A 49 2.21 2.38 -4.72
CA PHE A 49 1.35 1.62 -3.81
C PHE A 49 0.73 2.56 -2.80
N ALA A 50 -0.53 2.36 -2.49
CA ALA A 50 -1.21 3.09 -1.44
C ALA A 50 -2.05 2.15 -0.58
N ILE A 51 -2.17 2.48 0.69
CA ILE A 51 -3.01 1.79 1.65
C ILE A 51 -4.04 2.78 2.17
N TYR A 52 -5.32 2.48 2.02
CA TYR A 52 -6.38 3.33 2.52
C TYR A 52 -7.56 2.53 3.06
N ASN A 53 -8.33 3.16 3.93
CA ASN A 53 -9.60 2.66 4.44
C ASN A 53 -10.74 3.45 3.83
N ASN A 54 -11.83 2.75 3.53
CA ASN A 54 -13.11 3.36 3.16
C ASN A 54 -14.12 3.09 4.28
N GLU A 55 -14.48 4.11 5.04
CA GLU A 55 -15.42 3.97 6.16
C GLU A 55 -16.84 3.63 5.70
N GLN A 56 -17.23 3.93 4.48
CA GLN A 56 -18.58 3.65 3.97
C GLN A 56 -18.82 2.16 3.78
N ASP A 57 -17.82 1.41 3.32
CA ASP A 57 -17.91 -0.04 3.16
C ASP A 57 -17.15 -0.82 4.25
N LYS A 58 -16.44 -0.10 5.15
CA LYS A 58 -15.67 -0.65 6.28
C LYS A 58 -14.53 -1.57 5.84
N ASN A 59 -13.97 -1.34 4.67
CA ASN A 59 -12.90 -2.14 4.11
C ASN A 59 -11.59 -1.38 3.99
N ASP A 60 -10.51 -2.13 4.11
CA ASP A 60 -9.16 -1.68 3.78
C ASP A 60 -8.81 -2.06 2.36
N TYR A 61 -8.13 -1.16 1.67
CA TYR A 61 -7.72 -1.33 0.29
C TYR A 61 -6.22 -1.17 0.13
N ARG A 62 -5.67 -1.93 -0.81
CA ARG A 62 -4.31 -1.82 -1.32
C ARG A 62 -4.41 -1.43 -2.78
N PHE A 63 -3.99 -0.23 -3.10
CA PHE A 63 -3.96 0.29 -4.45
C PHE A 63 -2.57 0.17 -5.05
N CYS A 64 -2.49 -0.30 -6.29
CA CYS A 64 -1.25 -0.38 -7.05
C CYS A 64 -1.45 0.30 -8.40
N TYR A 65 -0.60 1.24 -8.73
CA TYR A 65 -0.60 1.93 -10.01
C TYR A 65 0.68 1.64 -10.78
N ASP A 66 0.53 1.15 -12.00
CA ASP A 66 1.64 0.91 -12.92
C ASP A 66 1.90 2.16 -13.75
N THR A 67 2.98 2.86 -13.47
CA THR A 67 3.35 4.11 -14.16
C THR A 67 3.68 3.92 -15.63
N LYS A 68 4.08 2.71 -16.03
CA LYS A 68 4.39 2.39 -17.43
C LYS A 68 3.15 2.19 -18.29
N THR A 69 2.14 1.53 -17.76
CA THR A 69 0.91 1.21 -18.51
C THR A 69 -0.24 2.16 -18.21
N GLY A 70 -0.13 2.96 -17.17
CA GLY A 70 -1.20 3.84 -16.70
C GLY A 70 -2.39 3.09 -16.05
N LYS A 71 -2.21 1.82 -15.69
CA LYS A 71 -3.27 1.01 -15.09
C LYS A 71 -3.20 1.01 -13.58
N GLY A 72 -4.35 1.19 -12.95
CA GLY A 72 -4.53 1.06 -11.50
C GLY A 72 -5.27 -0.22 -11.14
N TYR A 73 -4.88 -0.82 -10.02
CA TYR A 73 -5.48 -2.01 -9.45
C TYR A 73 -5.83 -1.72 -7.99
N ASN A 74 -7.07 -1.99 -7.62
CA ASN A 74 -7.56 -1.77 -6.28
C ASN A 74 -7.94 -3.11 -5.66
N MET A 75 -7.22 -3.52 -4.61
CA MET A 75 -7.39 -4.83 -3.99
C MET A 75 -7.93 -4.66 -2.58
N GLN A 76 -9.06 -5.29 -2.32
CA GLN A 76 -9.62 -5.37 -0.98
C GLN A 76 -8.74 -6.27 -0.11
N ASP A 77 -8.40 -5.78 1.10
CA ASP A 77 -7.63 -6.50 2.12
C ASP A 77 -6.19 -6.87 1.75
N GLY A 78 -5.72 -6.54 0.55
CA GLY A 78 -4.33 -6.74 0.16
C GLY A 78 -4.09 -7.76 -0.93
N TYR A 79 -2.86 -8.23 -1.00
CA TYR A 79 -2.36 -9.15 -2.03
C TYR A 79 -2.46 -10.60 -1.57
N LYS A 80 -2.71 -11.51 -2.51
CA LYS A 80 -2.71 -12.94 -2.25
C LYS A 80 -1.31 -13.51 -2.47
N ASP A 81 -0.83 -14.30 -1.52
CA ASP A 81 0.40 -15.09 -1.67
C ASP A 81 0.04 -16.54 -2.01
N ASP A 82 0.26 -16.91 -3.26
CA ASP A 82 0.01 -18.28 -3.73
C ASP A 82 1.22 -19.21 -3.58
N ILE A 83 2.39 -18.67 -3.19
CA ILE A 83 3.65 -19.41 -3.14
C ILE A 83 3.87 -20.04 -1.77
N HIS A 84 3.64 -19.27 -0.70
CA HIS A 84 3.96 -19.66 0.66
C HIS A 84 2.75 -20.14 1.47
N GLN A 85 1.62 -20.38 0.80
CA GLN A 85 0.37 -20.86 1.42
C GLN A 85 -0.12 -19.97 2.58
N ILE A 86 0.03 -18.67 2.44
CA ILE A 86 -0.48 -17.70 3.38
C ILE A 86 -1.95 -17.43 3.04
N GLU A 87 -2.87 -17.81 3.92
CA GLU A 87 -4.31 -17.62 3.70
C GLU A 87 -4.74 -16.16 3.78
N LYS A 88 -4.13 -15.40 4.70
CA LYS A 88 -4.41 -13.98 4.85
C LYS A 88 -3.83 -13.18 3.70
N ARG A 89 -4.52 -12.11 3.33
CA ARG A 89 -3.96 -11.11 2.41
C ARG A 89 -2.77 -10.40 3.04
N VAL A 90 -1.78 -10.09 2.24
CA VAL A 90 -0.54 -9.42 2.66
C VAL A 90 -0.42 -8.03 2.05
N SER A 91 0.30 -7.15 2.72
CA SER A 91 0.66 -5.84 2.20
C SER A 91 2.11 -5.87 1.75
N ILE A 92 2.36 -5.59 0.48
CA ILE A 92 3.73 -5.50 -0.04
C ILE A 92 4.26 -4.07 0.10
N CYS A 93 5.53 -3.96 0.47
CA CYS A 93 6.23 -2.69 0.61
C CYS A 93 7.45 -2.68 -0.31
N PRO A 94 7.65 -1.63 -1.12
CA PRO A 94 8.88 -1.48 -1.89
C PRO A 94 10.10 -1.39 -0.97
N LEU A 95 11.19 -2.07 -1.33
CA LEU A 95 12.45 -1.98 -0.60
C LEU A 95 13.14 -0.63 -0.77
N ASN A 96 13.05 -0.09 -1.97
CA ASN A 96 13.57 1.23 -2.32
C ASN A 96 12.85 1.80 -3.54
N THR A 97 13.17 3.03 -3.91
CA THR A 97 12.55 3.74 -5.04
C THR A 97 13.18 3.43 -6.39
N ASP A 98 14.32 2.73 -6.42
CA ASP A 98 15.15 2.55 -7.62
C ASP A 98 15.05 1.16 -8.23
N SER A 99 14.35 0.25 -7.58
CA SER A 99 14.17 -1.12 -8.03
C SER A 99 12.74 -1.63 -7.92
N GLU A 100 12.49 -2.80 -8.47
CA GLU A 100 11.22 -3.53 -8.34
C GLU A 100 11.26 -4.55 -7.19
N MET A 101 12.20 -4.42 -6.27
CA MET A 101 12.27 -5.27 -5.08
C MET A 101 11.22 -4.84 -4.06
N PHE A 102 10.55 -5.82 -3.49
CA PHE A 102 9.55 -5.61 -2.44
C PHE A 102 9.74 -6.61 -1.31
N TYR A 103 9.14 -6.34 -0.19
CA TYR A 103 9.05 -7.25 0.94
C TYR A 103 7.65 -7.24 1.54
N TYR A 104 7.32 -8.31 2.23
CA TYR A 104 6.20 -8.42 3.15
C TYR A 104 6.56 -9.41 4.25
N TRP A 105 5.77 -9.45 5.28
CA TRP A 105 5.98 -10.38 6.39
C TRP A 105 4.67 -11.05 6.79
N HIS A 106 4.80 -12.20 7.40
CA HIS A 106 3.70 -12.93 7.98
C HIS A 106 4.15 -13.66 9.23
N THR A 107 3.31 -13.67 10.26
CA THR A 107 3.53 -14.43 11.48
C THR A 107 2.72 -15.73 11.40
N HIS A 108 3.44 -16.86 11.35
CA HIS A 108 2.83 -18.20 11.31
C HIS A 108 2.48 -18.66 12.72
N MET A 109 1.30 -18.27 13.19
CA MET A 109 0.81 -18.62 14.52
C MET A 109 0.08 -19.96 14.49
N LYS A 110 0.47 -20.87 15.39
CA LYS A 110 -0.22 -22.14 15.60
C LYS A 110 -1.26 -22.00 16.72
N PRO A 111 -2.32 -22.83 16.73
CA PRO A 111 -3.37 -22.76 17.75
C PRO A 111 -2.86 -22.87 19.20
N ASP A 112 -1.76 -23.59 19.41
CA ASP A 112 -1.18 -23.86 20.72
C ASP A 112 -0.04 -22.89 21.11
N ASP A 113 0.24 -21.87 20.28
CA ASP A 113 1.27 -20.89 20.58
C ASP A 113 0.80 -19.99 21.73
N LEU A 114 1.59 -19.97 22.82
CA LEU A 114 1.33 -19.11 23.97
C LEU A 114 1.84 -17.66 23.75
N GLU A 115 2.79 -17.49 22.89
CA GLU A 115 3.38 -16.22 22.50
C GLU A 115 3.38 -16.09 20.98
N GLU A 116 3.32 -14.86 20.49
CA GLU A 116 3.43 -14.60 19.06
C GLU A 116 4.83 -14.97 18.56
N PRO A 117 4.98 -15.89 17.60
CA PRO A 117 6.27 -16.24 17.05
C PRO A 117 6.85 -15.08 16.23
N ASN A 118 8.16 -15.12 15.99
CA ASN A 118 8.81 -14.13 15.14
C ASN A 118 8.24 -14.14 13.73
N PRO A 119 8.03 -12.96 13.13
CA PRO A 119 7.55 -12.88 11.76
C PRO A 119 8.58 -13.44 10.76
N THR A 120 8.09 -14.07 9.72
CA THR A 120 8.89 -14.45 8.56
C THR A 120 8.81 -13.34 7.52
N PHE A 121 9.97 -12.86 7.07
CA PHE A 121 10.07 -11.88 5.99
C PHE A 121 10.26 -12.58 4.66
N TYR A 122 9.51 -12.12 3.68
CA TYR A 122 9.60 -12.57 2.30
C TYR A 122 10.06 -11.40 1.43
N ILE A 123 11.07 -11.65 0.60
CA ILE A 123 11.61 -10.65 -0.33
C ILE A 123 11.43 -11.18 -1.75
N GLY A 124 10.93 -10.34 -2.61
CA GLY A 124 10.67 -10.70 -3.99
C GLY A 124 10.95 -9.56 -4.96
N LYS A 125 10.76 -9.85 -6.24
CA LYS A 125 10.88 -8.88 -7.32
C LYS A 125 9.61 -8.87 -8.14
N LEU A 126 9.04 -7.69 -8.34
CA LEU A 126 7.88 -7.52 -9.21
C LEU A 126 8.28 -7.80 -10.66
N LYS A 127 7.43 -8.49 -11.39
CA LYS A 127 7.65 -8.73 -12.81
C LYS A 127 7.61 -7.41 -13.58
N LYS A 128 8.52 -7.31 -14.52
CA LYS A 128 8.55 -6.17 -15.46
C LYS A 128 7.38 -6.23 -16.43
#